data_c8052776d33dbfd16a560e3b6b88317a
#
_entry.id   c8052776d33dbfd16a560e3b6b88317a
#
_cell.length_a   1.000
_cell.length_b   1.000
_cell.length_c   1.000
_cell.angle_alpha   90.00
_cell.angle_beta   90.00
_cell.angle_gamma   90.00
#
_symmetry.space_group_name_H-M   'P 1'
#
loop_
_entity.id
_entity.type
_entity.pdbx_description
1 polymer ?
#
loop_
_entity_poly.entity_id
_entity_poly.type
_entity_poly.pdbx_seq_one_letter_code
_entity_poly.pdbx_strand_id
1 'polypeptide(L)'
;VGALLSKSSGWMGTATLVSPGCILTAAHVVWDNVYRPEPNPNDWEFVMGTDFEAINAQKYDIASIHIHPGWVACMANNDGDLKGLDIALLQLSSSVSSVAPAIINATYQETLGETLYFAGVGSLGDGSSGVTDPDNTERFAGANVLDRVNDEVSHGLSSLQYSGTKGGVLGFDFDSPSGDKNSLDGNILYGMLGSGTSDAAPISLEATSASGDSGGPAFSWLGNAWRLVGVSSYGTTNSIYGDVAVYTRVANHSDWVSSYLEPWPTVAWAGSGSWRTSSWF
;
A
#
# COMPACT_ATOMS: atom_id res chain seq x y z
N VAL A 1 -8.03 -5.55 4.40
CA VAL A 1 -7.74 -4.11 4.39
C VAL A 1 -8.63 -3.45 5.41
N GLY A 2 -8.09 -2.55 6.22
CA GLY A 2 -8.82 -1.81 7.24
C GLY A 2 -8.18 -0.46 7.57
N ALA A 3 -8.85 0.32 8.40
CA ALA A 3 -8.34 1.60 8.88
C ALA A 3 -7.29 1.40 9.99
N LEU A 4 -6.25 2.20 9.97
CA LEU A 4 -5.28 2.33 11.04
C LEU A 4 -5.44 3.72 11.65
N LEU A 5 -5.94 3.78 12.88
CA LEU A 5 -6.37 5.01 13.53
C LEU A 5 -5.47 5.37 14.71
N SER A 6 -5.05 6.62 14.79
CA SER A 6 -4.41 7.18 16.00
C SER A 6 -5.47 7.64 16.97
N LYS A 7 -5.43 7.09 18.20
CA LYS A 7 -6.37 7.39 19.27
C LYS A 7 -6.19 8.80 19.84
N SER A 8 -4.98 9.37 19.74
CA SER A 8 -4.65 10.67 20.33
C SER A 8 -4.83 11.83 19.36
N SER A 9 -4.50 11.63 18.08
CA SER A 9 -4.47 12.71 17.09
C SER A 9 -5.64 12.71 16.12
N GLY A 10 -6.42 11.62 16.07
CA GLY A 10 -7.43 11.41 15.03
C GLY A 10 -6.85 11.15 13.64
N TRP A 11 -5.53 10.98 13.55
CA TRP A 11 -4.88 10.66 12.28
C TRP A 11 -5.25 9.26 11.81
N MET A 12 -5.42 9.12 10.51
CA MET A 12 -5.86 7.89 9.86
C MET A 12 -4.96 7.52 8.69
N GLY A 13 -4.80 6.23 8.50
CA GLY A 13 -4.25 5.61 7.31
C GLY A 13 -4.91 4.27 7.05
N THR A 14 -4.43 3.59 6.04
CA THR A 14 -4.87 2.25 5.65
C THR A 14 -3.82 1.21 5.99
N ALA A 15 -4.24 -0.01 6.33
CA ALA A 15 -3.35 -1.14 6.56
C ALA A 15 -3.91 -2.45 6.00
N THR A 16 -3.02 -3.40 5.72
CA THR A 16 -3.36 -4.70 5.13
C THR A 16 -2.97 -5.83 6.06
N LEU A 17 -3.92 -6.70 6.39
CA LEU A 17 -3.64 -7.91 7.15
C LEU A 17 -2.77 -8.87 6.33
N VAL A 18 -1.55 -9.19 6.80
CA VAL A 18 -0.57 -10.04 6.12
C VAL A 18 -0.28 -11.35 6.87
N SER A 19 -0.69 -11.44 8.14
CA SER A 19 -0.86 -12.68 8.89
C SER A 19 -2.00 -12.48 9.90
N PRO A 20 -2.50 -13.52 10.58
CA PRO A 20 -3.57 -13.32 11.57
C PRO A 20 -3.24 -12.29 12.66
N GLY A 21 -1.97 -12.13 13.00
CA GLY A 21 -1.50 -11.21 14.02
C GLY A 21 -0.70 -10.02 13.50
N CYS A 22 -0.58 -9.83 12.18
CA CYS A 22 0.25 -8.75 11.64
C CYS A 22 -0.44 -7.99 10.51
N ILE A 23 -0.29 -6.68 10.53
CA ILE A 23 -0.68 -5.78 9.43
C ILE A 23 0.52 -5.06 8.84
N LEU A 24 0.44 -4.74 7.56
CA LEU A 24 1.43 -3.96 6.82
C LEU A 24 0.83 -2.62 6.44
N THR A 25 1.59 -1.55 6.59
CA THR A 25 1.24 -0.17 6.25
C THR A 25 2.48 0.61 5.82
N ALA A 26 2.34 1.89 5.48
CA ALA A 26 3.48 2.77 5.25
C ALA A 26 4.10 3.25 6.57
N ALA A 27 5.40 3.47 6.56
CA ALA A 27 6.12 3.95 7.75
C ALA A 27 5.65 5.37 8.13
N HIS A 28 5.45 6.25 7.15
CA HIS A 28 5.00 7.62 7.37
C HIS A 28 3.62 7.71 8.03
N VAL A 29 2.78 6.67 7.92
CA VAL A 29 1.48 6.61 8.61
C VAL A 29 1.66 6.62 10.12
N VAL A 30 2.61 5.88 10.64
CA VAL A 30 2.84 5.74 12.08
C VAL A 30 3.99 6.59 12.60
N TRP A 31 4.95 6.92 11.76
CA TRP A 31 6.10 7.74 12.16
C TRP A 31 6.61 8.63 11.03
N ASP A 32 6.36 9.90 11.17
CA ASP A 32 6.86 10.97 10.33
C ASP A 32 7.71 11.89 11.21
N ASN A 33 8.98 12.06 10.86
CA ASN A 33 9.93 12.83 11.64
C ASN A 33 9.56 14.32 11.78
N VAL A 34 8.68 14.82 10.91
CA VAL A 34 8.28 16.25 10.90
C VAL A 34 7.05 16.49 11.75
N TYR A 35 6.09 15.58 11.74
CA TYR A 35 4.75 15.81 12.30
C TYR A 35 4.38 14.90 13.46
N ARG A 36 5.15 13.82 13.72
CA ARG A 36 4.80 12.79 14.70
C ARG A 36 5.98 12.42 15.59
N PRO A 37 5.73 12.20 16.88
CA PRO A 37 6.72 11.64 17.78
C PRO A 37 7.02 10.18 17.40
N GLU A 38 8.07 9.61 17.98
CA GLU A 38 8.36 8.19 17.89
C GLU A 38 7.09 7.36 18.18
N PRO A 39 6.79 6.34 17.39
CA PRO A 39 5.50 5.65 17.44
C PRO A 39 5.29 4.90 18.75
N ASN A 40 4.15 5.15 19.39
CA ASN A 40 3.70 4.43 20.57
C ASN A 40 2.58 3.44 20.18
N PRO A 41 2.75 2.14 20.33
CA PRO A 41 1.73 1.16 19.96
C PRO A 41 0.36 1.42 20.62
N ASN A 42 0.35 1.91 21.86
CA ASN A 42 -0.90 2.18 22.59
C ASN A 42 -1.75 3.31 21.97
N ASP A 43 -1.16 4.12 21.11
CA ASP A 43 -1.86 5.20 20.41
C ASP A 43 -2.60 4.75 19.16
N TRP A 44 -2.38 3.51 18.73
CA TRP A 44 -2.92 3.00 17.47
C TRP A 44 -3.93 1.89 17.69
N GLU A 45 -4.93 1.84 16.82
CA GLU A 45 -5.84 0.71 16.66
C GLU A 45 -6.04 0.36 15.18
N PHE A 46 -6.18 -0.91 14.89
CA PHE A 46 -6.55 -1.41 13.56
C PHE A 46 -8.03 -1.75 13.56
N VAL A 47 -8.78 -1.22 12.60
CA VAL A 47 -10.23 -1.39 12.53
C VAL A 47 -10.62 -2.08 11.23
N MET A 48 -11.31 -3.19 11.33
CA MET A 48 -11.82 -3.97 10.19
C MET A 48 -13.31 -3.84 10.05
N GLY A 49 -13.76 -3.52 8.85
CA GLY A 49 -15.15 -3.35 8.48
C GLY A 49 -15.23 -2.80 7.05
N THR A 50 -16.42 -2.71 6.51
CA THR A 50 -16.69 -1.91 5.30
C THR A 50 -16.75 -0.43 5.64
N ASP A 51 -17.23 -0.12 6.82
CA ASP A 51 -17.27 1.18 7.46
C ASP A 51 -16.55 1.05 8.82
N PHE A 52 -15.47 1.81 9.03
CA PHE A 52 -14.66 1.69 10.24
C PHE A 52 -15.28 2.41 11.45
N GLU A 53 -16.30 3.23 11.27
CA GLU A 53 -17.09 3.84 12.35
C GLU A 53 -18.34 3.03 12.70
N ALA A 54 -18.66 1.99 11.93
CA ALA A 54 -19.81 1.15 12.21
C ALA A 54 -19.70 0.52 13.62
N ILE A 55 -20.82 0.43 14.33
CA ILE A 55 -20.90 -0.12 15.69
C ILE A 55 -20.40 -1.57 15.80
N ASN A 56 -20.43 -2.31 14.71
CA ASN A 56 -19.94 -3.70 14.60
C ASN A 56 -18.55 -3.82 13.96
N ALA A 57 -17.87 -2.73 13.68
CA ALA A 57 -16.50 -2.76 13.19
C ALA A 57 -15.58 -3.43 14.23
N GLN A 58 -14.74 -4.34 13.76
CA GLN A 58 -13.84 -5.11 14.61
C GLN A 58 -12.57 -4.31 14.88
N LYS A 59 -12.26 -4.05 16.16
CA LYS A 59 -11.12 -3.26 16.60
C LYS A 59 -10.04 -4.14 17.22
N TYR A 60 -8.80 -3.86 16.86
CA TYR A 60 -7.62 -4.60 17.31
C TYR A 60 -6.57 -3.61 17.82
N ASP A 61 -6.15 -3.73 19.06
CA ASP A 61 -5.05 -2.96 19.62
C ASP A 61 -3.71 -3.39 19.00
N ILE A 62 -2.78 -2.46 18.93
CA ILE A 62 -1.43 -2.71 18.44
C ILE A 62 -0.53 -3.12 19.62
N ALA A 63 0.16 -4.25 19.48
CA ALA A 63 1.11 -4.75 20.48
C ALA A 63 2.53 -4.18 20.27
N SER A 64 2.96 -4.08 19.00
CA SER A 64 4.27 -3.52 18.64
C SER A 64 4.26 -2.92 17.23
N ILE A 65 5.16 -1.98 17.00
CA ILE A 65 5.36 -1.30 15.70
C ILE A 65 6.80 -1.54 15.28
N HIS A 66 6.99 -2.03 14.06
CA HIS A 66 8.29 -2.27 13.44
C HIS A 66 8.40 -1.41 12.19
N ILE A 67 9.21 -0.37 12.28
CA ILE A 67 9.52 0.51 11.15
C ILE A 67 10.71 -0.08 10.39
N HIS A 68 10.66 -0.05 9.06
CA HIS A 68 11.79 -0.52 8.26
C HIS A 68 13.07 0.28 8.60
N PRO A 69 14.21 -0.38 8.90
CA PRO A 69 15.43 0.32 9.33
C PRO A 69 15.93 1.36 8.31
N GLY A 70 15.71 1.10 7.02
CA GLY A 70 16.07 2.04 5.96
C GLY A 70 15.27 3.34 6.02
N TRP A 71 13.99 3.30 6.39
CA TRP A 71 13.19 4.50 6.64
C TRP A 71 13.79 5.35 7.74
N VAL A 72 14.11 4.73 8.88
CA VAL A 72 14.74 5.40 10.03
C VAL A 72 16.06 6.05 9.63
N ALA A 73 16.89 5.36 8.85
CA ALA A 73 18.17 5.88 8.36
C ALA A 73 18.03 7.08 7.42
N CYS A 74 16.89 7.18 6.72
CA CYS A 74 16.60 8.25 5.76
C CYS A 74 15.88 9.46 6.37
N MET A 75 15.43 9.40 7.62
CA MET A 75 14.67 10.48 8.26
C MET A 75 15.37 11.83 8.25
N ALA A 76 16.71 11.85 8.42
CA ALA A 76 17.47 13.10 8.42
C ALA A 76 17.44 13.82 7.06
N ASN A 77 17.25 13.10 5.97
CA ASN A 77 17.19 13.62 4.60
C ASN A 77 15.73 13.74 4.12
N ASN A 78 14.79 13.13 4.82
CA ASN A 78 13.39 13.05 4.44
C ASN A 78 13.19 12.50 3.01
N ASP A 79 13.85 11.39 2.69
CA ASP A 79 13.87 10.80 1.34
C ASP A 79 13.60 9.28 1.33
N GLY A 80 13.10 8.73 2.44
CA GLY A 80 12.83 7.31 2.58
C GLY A 80 11.69 6.81 1.68
N ASP A 81 10.69 7.64 1.44
CA ASP A 81 9.59 7.41 0.49
C ASP A 81 10.12 7.33 -0.95
N LEU A 82 10.94 8.30 -1.35
CA LEU A 82 11.57 8.35 -2.67
C LEU A 82 12.45 7.14 -2.96
N LYS A 83 12.98 6.49 -1.92
CA LYS A 83 13.82 5.29 -2.01
C LYS A 83 13.03 3.99 -1.90
N GLY A 84 11.70 4.06 -1.79
CA GLY A 84 10.86 2.88 -1.61
C GLY A 84 11.10 2.17 -0.27
N LEU A 85 11.35 2.93 0.80
CA LEU A 85 11.61 2.43 2.15
C LEU A 85 10.46 2.72 3.11
N ASP A 86 9.40 3.32 2.59
CA ASP A 86 8.21 3.72 3.34
C ASP A 86 7.31 2.52 3.61
N ILE A 87 7.70 1.73 4.60
CA ILE A 87 6.99 0.51 4.98
C ILE A 87 7.15 0.23 6.47
N ALA A 88 6.07 -0.19 7.12
CA ALA A 88 6.03 -0.59 8.52
C ALA A 88 5.14 -1.82 8.72
N LEU A 89 5.51 -2.67 9.67
CA LEU A 89 4.73 -3.82 10.10
C LEU A 89 4.30 -3.63 11.56
N LEU A 90 3.02 -3.84 11.84
CA LEU A 90 2.46 -3.75 13.19
C LEU A 90 1.93 -5.11 13.61
N GLN A 91 2.28 -5.52 14.84
CA GLN A 91 1.72 -6.72 15.45
C GLN A 91 0.45 -6.34 16.24
N LEU A 92 -0.59 -7.12 16.05
CA LEU A 92 -1.86 -6.97 16.75
C LEU A 92 -1.79 -7.67 18.11
N SER A 93 -2.47 -7.13 19.11
CA SER A 93 -2.58 -7.75 20.45
C SER A 93 -3.45 -9.02 20.45
N SER A 94 -4.26 -9.22 19.42
CA SER A 94 -5.09 -10.40 19.20
C SER A 94 -5.20 -10.72 17.72
N SER A 95 -5.35 -12.01 17.40
CA SER A 95 -5.40 -12.46 16.01
C SER A 95 -6.76 -12.19 15.36
N VAL A 96 -6.71 -11.78 14.09
CA VAL A 96 -7.87 -11.73 13.20
C VAL A 96 -8.15 -13.12 12.68
N SER A 97 -9.36 -13.61 12.86
CA SER A 97 -9.78 -14.96 12.40
C SER A 97 -10.92 -14.91 11.37
N SER A 98 -11.49 -13.74 11.14
CA SER A 98 -12.68 -13.57 10.29
C SER A 98 -12.37 -13.51 8.80
N VAL A 99 -11.11 -13.21 8.42
CA VAL A 99 -10.68 -13.10 7.02
C VAL A 99 -9.29 -13.71 6.82
N ALA A 100 -9.02 -14.17 5.60
CA ALA A 100 -7.69 -14.63 5.24
C ALA A 100 -6.72 -13.45 5.05
N PRO A 101 -5.47 -13.55 5.54
CA PRO A 101 -4.45 -12.56 5.26
C PRO A 101 -4.08 -12.48 3.78
N ALA A 102 -3.61 -11.31 3.34
CA ALA A 102 -3.07 -11.12 2.01
C ALA A 102 -1.77 -11.91 1.81
N ILE A 103 -1.58 -12.46 0.63
CA ILE A 103 -0.33 -13.12 0.23
C ILE A 103 0.66 -12.05 -0.21
N ILE A 104 1.80 -11.96 0.47
CA ILE A 104 2.87 -11.04 0.12
C ILE A 104 3.53 -11.48 -1.19
N ASN A 105 3.79 -10.53 -2.09
CA ASN A 105 4.65 -10.79 -3.22
C ASN A 105 6.12 -10.80 -2.78
N ALA A 106 6.79 -11.95 -2.95
CA ALA A 106 8.21 -12.12 -2.68
C ALA A 106 9.07 -12.18 -3.95
N THR A 107 8.47 -11.86 -5.11
CA THR A 107 9.12 -11.96 -6.42
C THR A 107 8.94 -10.69 -7.22
N TYR A 108 9.88 -10.41 -8.13
CA TYR A 108 9.86 -9.21 -8.99
C TYR A 108 9.17 -9.56 -10.31
N GLN A 109 7.88 -9.89 -10.23
CA GLN A 109 7.09 -10.35 -11.39
C GLN A 109 6.12 -9.31 -11.91
N GLU A 110 6.03 -8.16 -11.27
CA GLU A 110 5.21 -7.06 -11.75
C GLU A 110 5.74 -6.55 -13.09
N THR A 111 4.84 -6.34 -14.04
CA THR A 111 5.16 -5.90 -15.39
C THR A 111 4.43 -4.61 -15.75
N LEU A 112 5.10 -3.72 -16.48
CA LEU A 112 4.46 -2.52 -17.01
C LEU A 112 3.25 -2.88 -17.87
N GLY A 113 2.17 -2.13 -17.74
CA GLY A 113 0.91 -2.35 -18.43
C GLY A 113 -0.03 -3.35 -17.73
N GLU A 114 0.38 -3.97 -16.61
CA GLU A 114 -0.55 -4.80 -15.84
C GLU A 114 -1.50 -3.94 -14.98
N THR A 115 -2.71 -4.45 -14.76
CA THR A 115 -3.66 -3.79 -13.88
C THR A 115 -3.32 -4.06 -12.41
N LEU A 116 -3.15 -3.00 -11.64
CA LEU A 116 -3.11 -3.03 -10.19
C LEU A 116 -4.49 -2.74 -9.62
N TYR A 117 -4.86 -3.47 -8.58
CA TYR A 117 -6.07 -3.23 -7.79
C TYR A 117 -5.68 -2.77 -6.41
N PHE A 118 -6.26 -1.69 -5.95
CA PHE A 118 -5.94 -1.13 -4.64
C PHE A 118 -7.21 -0.84 -3.84
N ALA A 119 -7.05 -0.73 -2.54
CA ALA A 119 -8.14 -0.43 -1.64
C ALA A 119 -7.67 0.43 -0.48
N GLY A 120 -8.52 1.31 -0.02
CA GLY A 120 -8.24 2.18 1.10
C GLY A 120 -9.49 2.65 1.82
N VAL A 121 -9.26 3.45 2.86
CA VAL A 121 -10.30 4.08 3.67
C VAL A 121 -10.20 5.61 3.59
N GLY A 122 -9.47 6.11 2.60
CA GLY A 122 -9.22 7.52 2.40
C GLY A 122 -10.43 8.32 1.94
N SER A 123 -10.20 9.61 1.78
CA SER A 123 -11.19 10.55 1.23
C SER A 123 -11.70 10.11 -0.14
N LEU A 124 -12.94 10.44 -0.46
CA LEU A 124 -13.55 10.16 -1.75
C LEU A 124 -13.70 11.41 -2.61
N GLY A 125 -13.74 11.20 -3.91
CA GLY A 125 -13.92 12.28 -4.86
C GLY A 125 -14.06 11.77 -6.29
N ASP A 126 -13.87 12.66 -7.24
CA ASP A 126 -13.82 12.35 -8.65
C ASP A 126 -12.64 13.06 -9.33
N GLY A 127 -12.20 12.50 -10.47
CA GLY A 127 -11.00 13.00 -11.14
C GLY A 127 -11.13 14.41 -11.73
N SER A 128 -12.32 14.96 -11.85
CA SER A 128 -12.52 16.33 -12.34
C SER A 128 -12.51 17.38 -11.22
N SER A 129 -12.97 17.00 -10.04
CA SER A 129 -13.17 17.90 -8.89
C SER A 129 -12.17 17.66 -7.75
N GLY A 130 -11.50 16.53 -7.76
CA GLY A 130 -10.68 16.09 -6.63
C GLY A 130 -11.53 15.57 -5.48
N VAL A 131 -11.04 15.72 -4.26
CA VAL A 131 -11.73 15.26 -3.05
C VAL A 131 -13.03 16.05 -2.83
N THR A 132 -14.15 15.34 -2.72
CA THR A 132 -15.48 15.89 -2.44
C THR A 132 -16.08 15.40 -1.13
N ASP A 133 -15.56 14.27 -0.61
CA ASP A 133 -15.93 13.72 0.70
C ASP A 133 -14.65 13.41 1.51
N PRO A 134 -14.14 14.39 2.26
CA PRO A 134 -12.93 14.21 3.08
C PRO A 134 -13.18 13.38 4.34
N ASP A 135 -14.42 13.25 4.77
CA ASP A 135 -14.82 12.58 6.01
C ASP A 135 -15.34 11.16 5.77
N ASN A 136 -15.00 10.57 4.62
CA ASN A 136 -15.37 9.19 4.31
C ASN A 136 -14.91 8.21 5.39
N THR A 137 -15.81 7.31 5.80
CA THR A 137 -15.55 6.25 6.79
C THR A 137 -15.59 4.84 6.19
N GLU A 138 -15.94 4.74 4.92
CA GLU A 138 -16.08 3.47 4.22
C GLU A 138 -14.81 3.09 3.45
N ARG A 139 -14.64 1.77 3.27
CA ARG A 139 -13.57 1.21 2.45
C ARG A 139 -14.00 1.10 1.00
N PHE A 140 -13.21 1.67 0.10
CA PHE A 140 -13.39 1.58 -1.34
C PHE A 140 -12.21 0.89 -2.02
N ALA A 141 -12.40 0.53 -3.27
CA ALA A 141 -11.39 -0.08 -4.11
C ALA A 141 -11.45 0.53 -5.51
N GLY A 142 -10.28 0.62 -6.12
CA GLY A 142 -10.09 1.05 -7.50
C GLY A 142 -9.02 0.23 -8.17
N ALA A 143 -8.73 0.58 -9.41
CA ALA A 143 -7.66 -0.03 -10.19
C ALA A 143 -6.97 1.03 -11.04
N ASN A 144 -5.75 0.73 -11.48
CA ASN A 144 -5.02 1.53 -12.43
C ASN A 144 -3.99 0.65 -13.16
N VAL A 145 -3.39 1.15 -14.21
CA VAL A 145 -2.36 0.46 -14.99
C VAL A 145 -0.99 0.80 -14.41
N LEU A 146 -0.13 -0.19 -14.24
CA LEU A 146 1.24 0.03 -13.76
C LEU A 146 2.09 0.64 -14.88
N ASP A 147 2.49 1.91 -14.74
CA ASP A 147 3.27 2.64 -15.73
C ASP A 147 4.75 2.66 -15.43
N ARG A 148 5.12 2.57 -14.15
CA ARG A 148 6.52 2.66 -13.72
C ARG A 148 6.84 1.63 -12.65
N VAL A 149 7.98 1.00 -12.86
CA VAL A 149 8.75 0.35 -11.80
C VAL A 149 10.07 1.10 -11.71
N ASN A 150 10.31 1.82 -10.62
CA ASN A 150 11.55 2.57 -10.48
C ASN A 150 12.73 1.61 -10.43
N ASP A 151 13.70 1.84 -11.32
CA ASP A 151 15.00 1.20 -11.29
C ASP A 151 16.02 2.23 -10.80
N GLU A 152 16.78 1.92 -9.74
CA GLU A 152 17.77 2.82 -9.12
C GLU A 152 18.77 3.43 -10.12
N VAL A 153 19.04 2.74 -11.22
CA VAL A 153 20.00 3.15 -12.25
C VAL A 153 19.56 4.42 -12.97
N SER A 154 18.26 4.69 -13.06
CA SER A 154 17.74 5.81 -13.86
C SER A 154 17.82 7.17 -13.16
N HIS A 155 18.11 7.23 -11.85
CA HIS A 155 17.95 8.45 -11.05
C HIS A 155 19.22 9.05 -10.45
N GLY A 156 20.39 8.53 -10.78
CA GLY A 156 21.66 9.07 -10.24
C GLY A 156 21.80 8.92 -8.73
N LEU A 157 20.96 8.15 -8.07
CA LEU A 157 21.06 7.80 -6.64
C LEU A 157 22.10 6.71 -6.38
N SER A 158 23.10 6.63 -7.25
CA SER A 158 24.19 5.66 -7.22
C SER A 158 25.08 5.69 -5.96
N SER A 159 24.80 6.57 -5.01
CA SER A 159 25.57 6.66 -3.76
C SER A 159 24.97 5.90 -2.59
N LEU A 160 23.74 5.39 -2.71
CA LEU A 160 23.13 4.61 -1.66
C LEU A 160 23.18 3.14 -2.05
N GLN A 161 24.11 2.44 -1.46
CA GLN A 161 24.33 1.00 -1.61
C GLN A 161 23.14 0.18 -1.11
N TYR A 162 22.00 0.27 -1.78
CA TYR A 162 21.06 -0.82 -1.83
C TYR A 162 21.40 -1.68 -3.04
N SER A 163 22.51 -2.39 -2.93
CA SER A 163 22.97 -3.33 -3.94
C SER A 163 21.96 -4.44 -4.10
N GLY A 164 21.22 -4.45 -5.19
CA GLY A 164 20.40 -5.55 -5.63
C GLY A 164 18.89 -5.33 -5.67
N THR A 165 18.40 -4.12 -5.43
CA THR A 165 16.97 -3.81 -5.52
C THR A 165 16.57 -3.47 -6.94
N LYS A 166 15.74 -4.29 -7.53
CA LYS A 166 15.13 -4.06 -8.83
C LYS A 166 13.92 -3.13 -8.64
N GLY A 167 14.17 -1.83 -8.63
CA GLY A 167 13.13 -0.81 -8.43
C GLY A 167 12.47 -0.83 -7.05
N GLY A 168 12.50 0.28 -6.33
CA GLY A 168 11.97 0.40 -4.96
C GLY A 168 10.50 0.78 -4.91
N VAL A 169 9.97 1.34 -6.00
CA VAL A 169 8.60 1.88 -6.07
C VAL A 169 7.87 1.44 -7.35
N LEU A 170 6.56 1.40 -7.24
CA LEU A 170 5.60 1.23 -8.33
C LEU A 170 4.86 2.54 -8.50
N GLY A 171 4.59 2.95 -9.74
CA GLY A 171 3.88 4.20 -10.02
C GLY A 171 2.90 4.09 -11.16
N PHE A 172 1.83 4.87 -11.09
CA PHE A 172 0.83 5.04 -12.13
C PHE A 172 0.27 6.45 -12.09
N ASP A 173 -0.31 6.93 -13.19
CA ASP A 173 -1.07 8.18 -13.23
C ASP A 173 -2.57 7.95 -13.40
N PHE A 174 -3.34 8.97 -13.06
CA PHE A 174 -4.80 8.93 -13.09
C PHE A 174 -5.30 9.51 -14.41
N ASP A 175 -5.61 8.63 -15.35
CA ASP A 175 -6.00 9.01 -16.69
C ASP A 175 -7.39 9.65 -16.74
N SER A 176 -7.51 10.67 -17.60
CA SER A 176 -8.79 11.27 -17.87
C SER A 176 -9.61 10.48 -18.89
N PRO A 177 -10.95 10.53 -18.88
CA PRO A 177 -11.79 9.90 -19.88
C PRO A 177 -11.52 10.37 -21.32
N SER A 178 -10.95 11.55 -21.49
CA SER A 178 -10.54 12.12 -22.78
C SER A 178 -9.15 11.72 -23.23
N GLY A 179 -8.35 11.11 -22.35
CA GLY A 179 -6.96 10.75 -22.62
C GLY A 179 -5.98 11.92 -22.71
N ASP A 180 -6.39 13.13 -22.28
CA ASP A 180 -5.55 14.33 -22.32
C ASP A 180 -4.74 14.55 -21.05
N LYS A 181 -4.91 13.69 -20.05
CA LYS A 181 -4.21 13.69 -18.77
C LYS A 181 -3.43 12.40 -18.60
N ASN A 182 -2.33 12.30 -19.32
CA ASN A 182 -1.37 11.19 -19.26
C ASN A 182 -0.03 11.76 -18.77
N SER A 183 0.15 11.86 -17.48
CA SER A 183 1.26 12.57 -16.85
C SER A 183 2.57 11.81 -16.88
N LEU A 184 2.52 10.50 -17.00
CA LEU A 184 3.71 9.65 -17.03
C LEU A 184 4.20 9.35 -18.45
N ASP A 185 3.50 9.76 -19.51
CA ASP A 185 3.98 9.56 -20.89
C ASP A 185 5.18 10.46 -21.19
N GLY A 186 6.34 9.86 -21.37
CA GLY A 186 7.59 10.53 -21.69
C GLY A 186 8.15 11.46 -20.60
N ASN A 187 7.41 11.73 -19.54
CA ASN A 187 7.76 12.68 -18.50
C ASN A 187 8.58 12.05 -17.36
N ILE A 188 9.34 12.91 -16.67
CA ILE A 188 9.97 12.60 -15.40
C ILE A 188 9.19 13.36 -14.34
N LEU A 189 8.30 12.68 -13.62
CA LEU A 189 7.65 13.24 -12.46
C LEU A 189 8.40 12.84 -11.20
N TYR A 190 8.61 13.81 -10.32
CA TYR A 190 9.33 13.64 -9.05
C TYR A 190 10.77 13.12 -9.21
N GLY A 191 11.32 13.08 -10.39
CA GLY A 191 12.65 12.57 -10.64
C GLY A 191 12.85 11.08 -10.31
N MET A 192 11.91 10.48 -9.60
CA MET A 192 12.03 9.12 -9.02
C MET A 192 11.40 8.04 -9.88
N LEU A 193 10.38 8.38 -10.65
CA LEU A 193 9.69 7.41 -11.50
C LEU A 193 10.34 7.23 -12.86
N GLY A 194 11.21 8.15 -13.27
CA GLY A 194 11.90 8.09 -14.57
C GLY A 194 10.97 8.33 -15.75
N SER A 195 11.59 8.43 -16.92
CA SER A 195 10.87 8.54 -18.19
C SER A 195 10.40 7.18 -18.69
N GLY A 196 9.34 7.16 -19.46
CA GLY A 196 8.80 5.95 -20.07
C GLY A 196 7.52 6.24 -20.83
N THR A 197 6.84 5.21 -21.26
CA THR A 197 5.51 5.31 -21.86
C THR A 197 4.45 5.03 -20.83
N SER A 198 3.29 5.66 -20.96
CA SER A 198 2.06 5.34 -20.25
C SER A 198 0.92 5.29 -21.26
N ASP A 199 -0.11 4.51 -20.99
CA ASP A 199 -1.32 4.42 -21.81
C ASP A 199 -2.30 5.50 -21.33
N ALA A 200 -2.74 6.36 -22.21
CA ALA A 200 -3.69 7.44 -21.91
C ALA A 200 -5.15 6.96 -21.82
N ALA A 201 -5.41 5.68 -22.00
CA ALA A 201 -6.76 5.14 -22.01
C ALA A 201 -7.15 4.63 -20.62
N PRO A 202 -8.09 5.30 -19.91
CA PRO A 202 -8.49 4.86 -18.59
C PRO A 202 -9.20 3.50 -18.62
N ILE A 203 -8.97 2.70 -17.60
CA ILE A 203 -9.67 1.43 -17.39
C ILE A 203 -11.01 1.65 -16.67
N SER A 204 -11.88 0.62 -16.63
CA SER A 204 -13.26 0.78 -16.12
C SER A 204 -13.35 1.10 -14.61
N LEU A 205 -12.30 0.82 -13.84
CA LEU A 205 -12.21 1.12 -12.40
C LEU A 205 -11.09 2.10 -12.10
N GLU A 206 -10.74 2.93 -13.08
CA GLU A 206 -9.68 3.92 -12.97
C GLU A 206 -9.84 4.79 -11.73
N ALA A 207 -8.81 4.83 -10.93
CA ALA A 207 -8.78 5.59 -9.70
C ALA A 207 -7.35 5.95 -9.31
N THR A 208 -7.22 6.88 -8.36
CA THR A 208 -5.96 7.22 -7.70
C THR A 208 -6.14 7.19 -6.19
N SER A 209 -5.05 7.37 -5.43
CA SER A 209 -5.10 7.47 -3.98
C SER A 209 -5.45 8.88 -3.52
N ALA A 210 -6.04 8.97 -2.33
CA ALA A 210 -6.36 10.22 -1.65
C ALA A 210 -5.82 10.21 -0.20
N SER A 211 -6.00 11.30 0.52
CA SER A 211 -5.64 11.38 1.93
C SER A 211 -6.35 10.29 2.73
N GLY A 212 -5.60 9.52 3.55
CA GLY A 212 -6.10 8.37 4.29
C GLY A 212 -5.88 7.02 3.61
N ASP A 213 -5.58 6.97 2.29
CA ASP A 213 -5.20 5.74 1.59
C ASP A 213 -3.74 5.35 1.86
N SER A 214 -2.95 6.22 2.44
CA SER A 214 -1.58 5.97 2.89
C SER A 214 -1.46 4.64 3.63
N GLY A 215 -0.53 3.78 3.21
CA GLY A 215 -0.35 2.43 3.77
C GLY A 215 -1.29 1.37 3.18
N GLY A 216 -2.24 1.75 2.34
CA GLY A 216 -3.15 0.85 1.64
C GLY A 216 -2.43 -0.05 0.62
N PRO A 217 -3.00 -1.22 0.28
CA PRO A 217 -2.39 -2.19 -0.61
C PRO A 217 -2.60 -1.84 -2.08
N ALA A 218 -1.62 -2.23 -2.91
CA ALA A 218 -1.83 -2.56 -4.30
C ALA A 218 -1.67 -4.07 -4.49
N PHE A 219 -2.62 -4.68 -5.21
CA PHE A 219 -2.62 -6.10 -5.53
C PHE A 219 -2.46 -6.31 -7.04
N SER A 220 -1.76 -7.37 -7.40
CA SER A 220 -1.71 -7.89 -8.76
C SER A 220 -1.99 -9.41 -8.78
N TRP A 221 -2.48 -9.90 -9.92
CA TRP A 221 -2.74 -11.33 -10.13
C TRP A 221 -1.47 -12.01 -10.65
N LEU A 222 -0.67 -12.56 -9.76
CA LEU A 222 0.62 -13.17 -10.07
C LEU A 222 0.63 -14.65 -9.67
N GLY A 223 1.07 -15.52 -10.60
CA GLY A 223 1.21 -16.95 -10.32
C GLY A 223 -0.07 -17.63 -9.85
N ASN A 224 -1.23 -17.30 -10.44
CA ASN A 224 -2.55 -17.79 -10.09
C ASN A 224 -3.06 -17.42 -8.69
N ALA A 225 -2.57 -16.30 -8.13
CA ALA A 225 -3.05 -15.78 -6.85
C ALA A 225 -2.99 -14.23 -6.84
N TRP A 226 -3.89 -13.62 -6.08
CA TRP A 226 -3.77 -12.21 -5.72
C TRP A 226 -2.61 -12.04 -4.75
N ARG A 227 -1.69 -11.15 -5.09
CA ARG A 227 -0.52 -10.84 -4.27
C ARG A 227 -0.45 -9.37 -3.96
N LEU A 228 -0.08 -9.06 -2.73
CA LEU A 228 0.23 -7.72 -2.28
C LEU A 228 1.58 -7.31 -2.89
N VAL A 229 1.54 -6.38 -3.85
CA VAL A 229 2.72 -5.92 -4.60
C VAL A 229 3.21 -4.55 -4.15
N GLY A 230 2.32 -3.71 -3.62
CA GLY A 230 2.64 -2.34 -3.22
C GLY A 230 1.96 -1.91 -1.93
N VAL A 231 2.56 -0.91 -1.27
CA VAL A 231 2.02 -0.17 -0.12
C VAL A 231 1.98 1.29 -0.50
N SER A 232 0.80 1.94 -0.46
CA SER A 232 0.60 3.34 -0.83
C SER A 232 1.49 4.26 0.00
N SER A 233 2.31 5.06 -0.65
CA SER A 233 3.35 5.86 -0.01
C SER A 233 3.16 7.35 -0.23
N TYR A 234 3.26 7.84 -1.45
CA TYR A 234 3.12 9.26 -1.78
C TYR A 234 2.56 9.47 -3.19
N GLY A 235 2.34 10.72 -3.55
CA GLY A 235 1.87 11.09 -4.89
C GLY A 235 1.59 12.58 -4.99
N THR A 236 0.92 13.00 -6.04
CA THR A 236 0.28 14.31 -6.10
C THR A 236 -0.93 14.33 -5.17
N THR A 237 -1.24 15.51 -4.63
CA THR A 237 -2.13 15.62 -3.47
C THR A 237 -3.56 16.05 -3.80
N ASN A 238 -3.88 16.22 -5.08
CA ASN A 238 -5.17 16.80 -5.49
C ASN A 238 -6.24 15.75 -5.79
N SER A 239 -5.82 14.49 -6.04
CA SER A 239 -6.69 13.36 -6.43
C SER A 239 -7.56 13.69 -7.66
N ILE A 240 -6.96 14.38 -8.65
CA ILE A 240 -7.58 14.76 -9.93
C ILE A 240 -6.94 14.03 -11.10
N TYR A 241 -7.56 14.08 -12.27
CA TYR A 241 -6.97 13.53 -13.49
C TYR A 241 -5.58 14.12 -13.77
N GLY A 242 -4.63 13.24 -14.06
CA GLY A 242 -3.22 13.55 -14.22
C GLY A 242 -2.40 13.45 -12.94
N ASP A 243 -3.01 13.16 -11.80
CA ASP A 243 -2.27 12.91 -10.58
C ASP A 243 -1.53 11.57 -10.63
N VAL A 244 -0.41 11.52 -9.94
CA VAL A 244 0.47 10.33 -9.89
C VAL A 244 0.42 9.74 -8.50
N ALA A 245 0.24 8.43 -8.40
CA ALA A 245 0.33 7.67 -7.16
C ALA A 245 1.57 6.77 -7.17
N VAL A 246 2.25 6.70 -6.04
CA VAL A 246 3.48 5.93 -5.86
C VAL A 246 3.36 5.01 -4.65
N TYR A 247 3.72 3.75 -4.87
CA TYR A 247 3.65 2.67 -3.88
C TYR A 247 5.04 2.12 -3.59
N THR A 248 5.36 1.89 -2.33
CA THR A 248 6.53 1.11 -1.94
C THR A 248 6.39 -0.32 -2.44
N ARG A 249 7.35 -0.83 -3.22
CA ARG A 249 7.32 -2.17 -3.80
C ARG A 249 7.60 -3.24 -2.75
N VAL A 250 6.62 -4.08 -2.47
CA VAL A 250 6.67 -5.07 -1.37
C VAL A 250 7.74 -6.14 -1.59
N ALA A 251 8.02 -6.52 -2.84
CA ALA A 251 9.02 -7.55 -3.15
C ALA A 251 10.42 -7.22 -2.60
N ASN A 252 10.77 -5.93 -2.51
CA ASN A 252 12.06 -5.48 -1.96
C ASN A 252 12.18 -5.71 -0.45
N HIS A 253 11.05 -5.89 0.23
CA HIS A 253 10.96 -5.99 1.69
C HIS A 253 10.45 -7.35 2.17
N SER A 254 10.24 -8.30 1.26
CA SER A 254 9.63 -9.59 1.55
C SER A 254 10.36 -10.37 2.65
N ASP A 255 11.69 -10.38 2.65
CA ASP A 255 12.49 -11.05 3.66
C ASP A 255 12.36 -10.37 5.03
N TRP A 256 12.39 -9.02 5.04
CA TRP A 256 12.20 -8.24 6.26
C TRP A 256 10.79 -8.47 6.83
N VAL A 257 9.74 -8.37 6.03
CA VAL A 257 8.36 -8.64 6.46
C VAL A 257 8.25 -10.07 6.97
N SER A 258 8.77 -11.05 6.24
CA SER A 258 8.71 -12.47 6.61
C SER A 258 9.40 -12.78 7.94
N SER A 259 10.41 -12.00 8.33
CA SER A 259 11.11 -12.18 9.61
C SER A 259 10.24 -11.89 10.84
N TYR A 260 9.12 -11.19 10.68
CA TYR A 260 8.15 -10.90 11.74
C TYR A 260 6.88 -11.76 11.66
N LEU A 261 6.70 -12.47 10.54
CA LEU A 261 5.55 -13.36 10.42
C LEU A 261 5.88 -14.66 11.15
N GLU A 262 5.13 -14.98 12.20
CA GLU A 262 5.21 -16.30 12.82
C GLU A 262 5.00 -17.37 11.74
N PRO A 263 5.82 -18.44 11.72
CA PRO A 263 5.55 -19.53 10.84
C PRO A 263 4.13 -20.03 11.12
N TRP A 264 3.28 -20.00 10.11
CA TRP A 264 1.92 -20.52 10.22
C TRP A 264 2.01 -21.92 10.84
N PRO A 265 1.34 -22.19 11.95
CA PRO A 265 1.33 -23.55 12.48
C PRO A 265 0.80 -24.44 11.35
N THR A 266 1.66 -25.29 10.83
CA THR A 266 1.26 -26.36 9.93
C THR A 266 0.35 -27.28 10.74
N VAL A 267 -0.93 -26.94 10.81
CA VAL A 267 -1.94 -27.86 11.31
C VAL A 267 -1.96 -28.97 10.29
N ALA A 268 -1.31 -30.07 10.62
CA ALA A 268 -1.45 -31.29 9.86
C ALA A 268 -2.94 -31.67 9.96
N TRP A 269 -3.70 -31.36 8.92
CA TRP A 269 -5.07 -31.80 8.78
C TRP A 269 -5.05 -33.34 8.61
N ALA A 270 -5.09 -34.04 9.71
CA ALA A 270 -5.43 -35.46 9.76
C ALA A 270 -6.96 -35.56 9.67
N GLY A 271 -7.50 -35.41 8.46
CA GLY A 271 -8.93 -35.56 8.24
C GLY A 271 -9.23 -35.71 6.76
N SER A 272 -9.62 -36.93 6.37
CA SER A 272 -10.17 -37.26 5.06
C SER A 272 -11.54 -36.57 4.87
N GLY A 273 -11.54 -35.37 4.34
CA GLY A 273 -12.76 -34.63 3.99
C GLY A 273 -12.67 -34.12 2.54
N SER A 274 -13.59 -34.56 1.70
CA SER A 274 -13.73 -34.14 0.32
C SER A 274 -14.00 -32.62 0.23
N TRP A 275 -13.17 -31.92 -0.57
CA TRP A 275 -13.33 -30.50 -0.89
C TRP A 275 -14.59 -30.30 -1.73
N ARG A 276 -15.54 -29.54 -1.24
CA ARG A 276 -16.57 -28.95 -2.09
C ARG A 276 -16.06 -27.58 -2.53
N THR A 277 -15.83 -27.43 -3.83
CA THR A 277 -15.61 -26.14 -4.46
C THR A 277 -16.90 -25.34 -4.42
N SER A 278 -16.99 -24.33 -3.57
CA SER A 278 -17.99 -23.26 -3.70
C SER A 278 -17.40 -22.15 -4.56
N SER A 279 -17.91 -22.05 -5.78
CA SER A 279 -17.71 -20.90 -6.67
C SER A 279 -18.37 -19.66 -6.02
N TRP A 280 -17.58 -18.62 -5.81
CA TRP A 280 -18.09 -17.28 -5.56
C TRP A 280 -17.65 -16.38 -6.72
N PHE A 281 -18.65 -15.95 -7.47
CA PHE A 281 -18.57 -14.80 -8.37
C PHE A 281 -18.83 -13.53 -7.58
#